data_27320c786bdf2e0d8405dc42729ab5d4
#
_entry.id   27320c786bdf2e0d8405dc42729ab5d4
#
_cell.length_a   1.000
_cell.length_b   1.000
_cell.length_c   1.000
_cell.angle_alpha   90.00
_cell.angle_beta   90.00
_cell.angle_gamma   90.00
#
_symmetry.space_group_name_H-M   'P 1'
#
loop_
_entity.id
_entity.type
_entity.pdbx_description
1 polymer ?
#
loop_
_entity_poly.entity_id
_entity_poly.type
_entity_poly.pdbx_seq_one_letter_code
_entity_poly.pdbx_strand_id
1 'polypeptide(L)'
;MPLQKLAFKPGVNRENSRYTSEGGWYECDKVRFRQGTPEKIGGWERISSSTFLGVCRRLFAWVTLTGERLLGLGTNLKYYIEKGGSYYDITPLRATVSLTNPFTTVSGSAVVTVADAAGGYIDGDFVTFSGGSAVGGITITGEFQITKDTSANTYTITFTSAASSSATGGGSVTAKYQINTGPETWAPLTGWGAGTWGESTWGV
;
A
#
# COMPACT_ATOMS: atom_id res chain seq x y z
N MET A 1 61.36 -4.78 8.60
CA MET A 1 60.48 -3.61 8.42
C MET A 1 59.81 -3.30 9.73
N PRO A 2 59.89 -2.06 10.25
CA PRO A 2 59.14 -1.72 11.46
C PRO A 2 57.64 -1.72 11.16
N LEU A 3 56.87 -2.37 12.01
CA LEU A 3 55.41 -2.35 11.97
C LEU A 3 54.91 -0.97 12.42
N GLN A 4 54.26 -0.22 11.53
CA GLN A 4 53.66 1.06 11.88
C GLN A 4 52.14 0.85 12.17
N LYS A 5 51.72 1.24 13.36
CA LYS A 5 50.32 1.19 13.76
C LYS A 5 49.58 2.34 13.10
N LEU A 6 48.68 2.05 12.19
CA LEU A 6 47.73 3.02 11.65
C LEU A 6 46.50 3.12 12.57
N ALA A 7 46.30 4.27 13.18
CA ALA A 7 45.13 4.54 14.02
C ALA A 7 44.22 5.53 13.30
N PHE A 8 43.00 5.12 12.98
CA PHE A 8 41.99 5.98 12.38
C PHE A 8 40.99 6.44 13.44
N LYS A 9 40.52 7.69 13.31
CA LYS A 9 39.46 8.22 14.16
C LYS A 9 38.13 7.61 13.72
N PRO A 10 37.27 7.17 14.65
CA PRO A 10 35.95 6.66 14.32
C PRO A 10 35.00 7.79 13.90
N GLY A 11 34.03 7.45 13.05
CA GLY A 11 32.99 8.36 12.60
C GLY A 11 33.32 9.09 11.31
N VAL A 12 32.30 9.70 10.71
CA VAL A 12 32.41 10.51 9.51
C VAL A 12 32.39 11.98 9.93
N ASN A 13 33.40 12.73 9.58
CA ASN A 13 33.49 14.16 9.85
C ASN A 13 33.51 14.94 8.53
N ARG A 14 32.46 15.69 8.27
CA ARG A 14 32.30 16.59 7.11
C ARG A 14 32.46 18.07 7.42
N GLU A 15 32.69 18.43 8.69
CA GLU A 15 32.88 19.82 9.10
C GLU A 15 34.20 20.42 8.57
N ASN A 16 35.19 19.54 8.38
CA ASN A 16 36.50 19.91 7.84
C ASN A 16 36.65 19.49 6.37
N SER A 17 37.63 20.07 5.66
CA SER A 17 37.96 19.64 4.29
C SER A 17 38.55 18.22 4.29
N ARG A 18 38.53 17.55 3.12
CA ARG A 18 39.16 16.23 2.94
C ARG A 18 40.63 16.21 3.32
N TYR A 19 41.32 17.35 3.14
CA TYR A 19 42.74 17.48 3.40
C TYR A 19 43.09 17.73 4.87
N THR A 20 42.17 18.33 5.65
CA THR A 20 42.41 18.66 7.05
C THR A 20 41.92 17.55 8.01
N SER A 21 41.22 16.56 7.50
CA SER A 21 40.69 15.40 8.28
C SER A 21 41.65 14.20 8.21
N GLU A 22 42.97 14.42 8.34
CA GLU A 22 43.94 13.32 8.35
C GLU A 22 43.64 12.31 9.48
N GLY A 23 43.69 11.02 9.11
CA GLY A 23 43.37 9.92 10.02
C GLY A 23 41.88 9.74 10.35
N GLY A 24 41.00 10.47 9.67
CA GLY A 24 39.53 10.36 9.81
C GLY A 24 38.87 9.89 8.51
N TRP A 25 37.54 9.76 8.60
CA TRP A 25 36.70 9.39 7.46
C TRP A 25 35.86 10.60 7.03
N TYR A 26 36.01 11.03 5.81
CA TYR A 26 35.21 12.12 5.25
C TYR A 26 33.86 11.61 4.71
N GLU A 27 33.87 10.41 4.12
CA GLU A 27 32.72 9.78 3.53
C GLU A 27 32.85 8.26 3.60
N CYS A 28 31.76 7.58 3.92
CA CYS A 28 31.70 6.12 3.85
C CYS A 28 30.24 5.68 3.52
N ASP A 29 30.13 4.59 2.78
CA ASP A 29 28.87 3.95 2.44
C ASP A 29 28.88 2.52 2.96
N LYS A 30 27.72 2.08 3.51
CA LYS A 30 27.50 0.72 4.03
C LYS A 30 28.49 0.29 5.13
N VAL A 31 28.96 1.24 5.90
CA VAL A 31 29.91 1.05 7.00
C VAL A 31 29.29 1.54 8.30
N ARG A 32 29.49 0.80 9.39
CA ARG A 32 29.24 1.25 10.75
C ARG A 32 30.54 1.24 11.54
N PHE A 33 30.61 2.07 12.57
CA PHE A 33 31.74 2.08 13.50
C PHE A 33 31.36 1.36 14.77
N ARG A 34 32.09 0.30 15.09
CA ARG A 34 31.91 -0.46 16.33
C ARG A 34 33.22 -0.43 17.11
N GLN A 35 33.16 0.05 18.34
CA GLN A 35 34.34 0.19 19.21
C GLN A 35 35.51 0.92 18.52
N GLY A 36 35.21 1.95 17.73
CA GLY A 36 36.21 2.72 17.00
C GLY A 36 36.70 2.11 15.69
N THR A 37 36.28 0.90 15.34
CA THR A 37 36.71 0.19 14.13
C THR A 37 35.57 0.22 13.08
N PRO A 38 35.87 0.57 11.82
CA PRO A 38 34.87 0.47 10.74
C PRO A 38 34.62 -1.00 10.42
N GLU A 39 33.35 -1.36 10.34
CA GLU A 39 32.93 -2.68 9.84
C GLU A 39 31.81 -2.53 8.82
N LYS A 40 31.73 -3.43 7.86
CA LYS A 40 30.65 -3.43 6.90
C LYS A 40 29.31 -3.65 7.60
N ILE A 41 28.31 -2.82 7.27
CA ILE A 41 26.92 -3.13 7.56
C ILE A 41 26.59 -4.38 6.75
N GLY A 42 26.12 -5.44 7.41
CA GLY A 42 25.64 -6.65 6.72
C GLY A 42 24.56 -6.31 5.70
N GLY A 43 24.28 -7.23 4.80
CA GLY A 43 23.18 -7.08 3.83
C GLY A 43 21.82 -6.99 4.54
N TRP A 44 20.83 -6.49 3.82
CA TRP A 44 19.44 -6.51 4.26
C TRP A 44 18.89 -7.92 4.03
N GLU A 45 18.36 -8.51 5.07
CA GLU A 45 17.61 -9.76 4.96
C GLU A 45 16.11 -9.47 5.02
N ARG A 46 15.37 -10.13 4.16
CA ARG A 46 13.92 -10.01 4.12
C ARG A 46 13.32 -10.78 5.31
N ILE A 47 12.63 -10.09 6.21
CA ILE A 47 12.00 -10.69 7.39
C ILE A 47 10.79 -11.53 7.02
N SER A 48 10.05 -11.13 5.99
CA SER A 48 8.80 -11.79 5.56
C SER A 48 8.86 -12.16 4.09
N SER A 49 8.38 -13.37 3.75
CA SER A 49 8.13 -13.78 2.36
C SER A 49 6.84 -13.19 1.81
N SER A 50 5.94 -12.72 2.67
CA SER A 50 4.68 -12.08 2.30
C SER A 50 4.91 -10.67 1.76
N THR A 51 3.97 -10.20 0.95
CA THR A 51 3.97 -8.86 0.36
C THR A 51 2.69 -8.13 0.73
N PHE A 52 2.73 -6.82 0.68
CA PHE A 52 1.58 -5.94 0.85
C PHE A 52 1.43 -5.03 -0.39
N LEU A 53 0.25 -4.50 -0.61
CA LEU A 53 -0.03 -3.59 -1.72
C LEU A 53 0.36 -2.15 -1.36
N GLY A 54 0.90 -1.45 -2.36
CA GLY A 54 1.27 -0.06 -2.25
C GLY A 54 2.66 0.19 -1.70
N VAL A 55 2.97 1.48 -1.54
CA VAL A 55 4.25 1.97 -1.01
C VAL A 55 4.06 2.32 0.46
N CYS A 56 4.86 1.73 1.34
CA CYS A 56 4.80 2.03 2.77
C CYS A 56 5.11 3.51 3.02
N ARG A 57 4.19 4.20 3.67
CA ARG A 57 4.29 5.62 4.06
C ARG A 57 4.61 5.79 5.52
N ARG A 58 4.12 4.88 6.36
CA ARG A 58 4.32 4.92 7.82
C ARG A 58 4.39 3.54 8.40
N LEU A 59 5.27 3.38 9.39
CA LEU A 59 5.37 2.21 10.25
C LEU A 59 5.10 2.63 11.69
N PHE A 60 4.38 1.80 12.43
CA PHE A 60 4.13 1.97 13.84
C PHE A 60 4.22 0.63 14.56
N ALA A 61 5.19 0.50 15.47
CA ALA A 61 5.41 -0.71 16.24
C ALA A 61 4.81 -0.57 17.64
N TRP A 62 4.13 -1.61 18.12
CA TRP A 62 3.65 -1.69 19.50
C TRP A 62 3.67 -3.12 20.03
N VAL A 63 3.50 -3.24 21.32
CA VAL A 63 3.39 -4.54 22.01
C VAL A 63 2.02 -4.58 22.68
N THR A 64 1.31 -5.69 22.52
CA THR A 64 0.03 -5.90 23.20
C THR A 64 0.23 -6.18 24.70
N LEU A 65 -0.84 -6.11 25.49
CA LEU A 65 -0.79 -6.47 26.90
C LEU A 65 -0.40 -7.93 27.14
N THR A 66 -0.59 -8.79 26.14
CA THR A 66 -0.19 -10.20 26.16
C THR A 66 1.27 -10.43 25.71
N GLY A 67 2.01 -9.35 25.41
CA GLY A 67 3.42 -9.42 25.00
C GLY A 67 3.65 -9.68 23.50
N GLU A 68 2.60 -9.73 22.68
CA GLU A 68 2.74 -9.89 21.23
C GLU A 68 3.28 -8.61 20.57
N ARG A 69 4.26 -8.76 19.71
CA ARG A 69 4.85 -7.66 18.94
C ARG A 69 4.12 -7.51 17.61
N LEU A 70 3.60 -6.33 17.35
CA LEU A 70 2.86 -6.00 16.16
C LEU A 70 3.50 -4.79 15.47
N LEU A 71 3.43 -4.77 14.14
CA LEU A 71 3.86 -3.64 13.33
C LEU A 71 2.73 -3.21 12.41
N GLY A 72 2.23 -2.00 12.62
CA GLY A 72 1.25 -1.37 11.73
C GLY A 72 1.95 -0.75 10.52
N LEU A 73 1.42 -0.99 9.34
CA LEU A 73 1.87 -0.42 8.08
C LEU A 73 0.75 0.40 7.45
N GLY A 74 1.00 1.67 7.20
CA GLY A 74 0.17 2.51 6.34
C GLY A 74 0.82 2.63 4.96
N THR A 75 0.11 2.20 3.93
CA THR A 75 0.52 2.39 2.54
C THR A 75 -0.31 3.50 1.89
N ASN A 76 0.00 3.85 0.66
CA ASN A 76 -0.83 4.75 -0.13
C ASN A 76 -2.15 4.11 -0.61
N LEU A 77 -2.34 2.80 -0.40
CA LEU A 77 -3.52 2.08 -0.86
C LEU A 77 -4.29 1.43 0.30
N LYS A 78 -3.59 0.92 1.33
CA LYS A 78 -4.17 0.07 2.37
C LYS A 78 -3.49 0.20 3.72
N TYR A 79 -4.13 -0.35 4.74
CA TYR A 79 -3.57 -0.52 6.08
C TYR A 79 -3.38 -2.00 6.40
N TYR A 80 -2.22 -2.32 6.98
CA TYR A 80 -1.87 -3.69 7.38
C TYR A 80 -1.35 -3.75 8.81
N ILE A 81 -1.53 -4.91 9.43
CA ILE A 81 -0.80 -5.31 10.63
C ILE A 81 0.11 -6.48 10.24
N GLU A 82 1.39 -6.32 10.49
CA GLU A 82 2.34 -7.42 10.42
C GLU A 82 2.38 -8.13 11.76
N LYS A 83 2.28 -9.46 11.72
CA LYS A 83 2.45 -10.36 12.87
C LYS A 83 3.12 -11.65 12.42
N GLY A 84 4.29 -11.94 12.96
CA GLY A 84 4.98 -13.19 12.71
C GLY A 84 5.35 -13.45 11.24
N GLY A 85 5.66 -12.41 10.48
CA GLY A 85 6.03 -12.51 9.06
C GLY A 85 4.86 -12.47 8.09
N SER A 86 3.63 -12.33 8.57
CA SER A 86 2.42 -12.23 7.74
C SER A 86 1.80 -10.84 7.84
N TYR A 87 1.23 -10.36 6.73
CA TYR A 87 0.50 -9.09 6.68
C TYR A 87 -1.00 -9.35 6.65
N TYR A 88 -1.71 -8.77 7.60
CA TYR A 88 -3.16 -8.82 7.72
C TYR A 88 -3.74 -7.48 7.28
N ASP A 89 -4.60 -7.51 6.26
CA ASP A 89 -5.30 -6.32 5.78
C ASP A 89 -6.35 -5.89 6.81
N ILE A 90 -6.21 -4.68 7.31
CA ILE A 90 -7.15 -4.05 8.26
C ILE A 90 -7.78 -2.79 7.70
N THR A 91 -7.72 -2.61 6.38
CA THR A 91 -8.32 -1.46 5.71
C THR A 91 -9.81 -1.41 6.00
N PRO A 92 -10.36 -0.28 6.48
CA PRO A 92 -11.77 -0.18 6.82
C PRO A 92 -12.68 -0.46 5.64
N LEU A 93 -13.79 -1.13 5.91
CA LEU A 93 -14.85 -1.34 4.93
C LEU A 93 -15.76 -0.10 4.87
N ARG A 94 -16.01 0.39 3.67
CA ARG A 94 -16.99 1.43 3.39
C ARG A 94 -18.41 0.85 3.43
N ALA A 95 -18.62 -0.26 2.72
CA ALA A 95 -19.89 -0.93 2.62
C ALA A 95 -19.73 -2.41 2.30
N THR A 96 -20.76 -3.20 2.61
CA THR A 96 -20.95 -4.56 2.11
C THR A 96 -22.33 -4.64 1.51
N VAL A 97 -22.41 -5.02 0.23
CA VAL A 97 -23.65 -5.09 -0.53
C VAL A 97 -23.80 -6.44 -1.21
N SER A 98 -25.04 -6.86 -1.40
CA SER A 98 -25.38 -8.04 -2.21
C SER A 98 -25.88 -7.59 -3.56
N LEU A 99 -25.23 -8.04 -4.62
CA LEU A 99 -25.52 -7.69 -6.01
C LEU A 99 -26.09 -8.92 -6.73
N THR A 100 -26.99 -8.68 -7.68
CA THR A 100 -27.55 -9.74 -8.50
C THR A 100 -27.20 -9.51 -9.97
N ASN A 101 -26.49 -10.48 -10.57
CA ASN A 101 -25.99 -10.40 -11.96
C ASN A 101 -25.25 -9.10 -12.27
N PRO A 102 -24.28 -8.66 -11.44
CA PRO A 102 -23.71 -7.34 -11.57
C PRO A 102 -22.70 -7.20 -12.70
N PHE A 103 -22.17 -8.29 -13.23
CA PHE A 103 -21.03 -8.25 -14.16
C PHE A 103 -21.48 -8.21 -15.62
N THR A 104 -20.88 -7.31 -16.39
CA THR A 104 -20.98 -7.26 -17.84
C THR A 104 -19.58 -7.39 -18.44
N THR A 105 -19.38 -8.42 -19.26
CA THR A 105 -18.14 -8.72 -19.96
C THR A 105 -18.24 -8.42 -21.43
N VAL A 106 -17.10 -8.11 -22.06
CA VAL A 106 -16.96 -7.94 -23.50
C VAL A 106 -15.94 -8.96 -24.00
N SER A 107 -16.28 -9.69 -25.07
CA SER A 107 -15.39 -10.70 -25.64
C SER A 107 -14.02 -10.12 -26.00
N GLY A 108 -12.95 -10.77 -25.57
CA GLY A 108 -11.58 -10.34 -25.78
C GLY A 108 -11.10 -9.24 -24.84
N SER A 109 -11.94 -8.73 -23.92
CA SER A 109 -11.57 -7.70 -22.95
C SER A 109 -11.37 -8.31 -21.57
N ALA A 110 -10.34 -7.81 -20.85
CA ALA A 110 -10.12 -8.08 -19.43
C ALA A 110 -10.86 -7.08 -18.53
N VAL A 111 -11.42 -6.00 -19.10
CA VAL A 111 -12.19 -5.01 -18.37
C VAL A 111 -13.62 -5.53 -18.21
N VAL A 112 -14.11 -5.53 -16.98
CA VAL A 112 -15.47 -5.93 -16.63
C VAL A 112 -16.19 -4.73 -16.04
N THR A 113 -17.37 -4.43 -16.55
CA THR A 113 -18.27 -3.43 -15.98
C THR A 113 -19.09 -4.06 -14.87
N VAL A 114 -19.18 -3.38 -13.75
CA VAL A 114 -19.94 -3.82 -12.57
C VAL A 114 -21.08 -2.83 -12.35
N ALA A 115 -22.29 -3.32 -12.25
CA ALA A 115 -23.48 -2.54 -11.93
C ALA A 115 -23.75 -2.60 -10.42
N ASP A 116 -23.76 -1.44 -9.76
CA ASP A 116 -24.12 -1.27 -8.35
C ASP A 116 -24.92 0.02 -8.18
N ALA A 117 -26.23 -0.11 -8.09
CA ALA A 117 -27.16 1.00 -7.90
C ALA A 117 -27.09 1.63 -6.48
N ALA A 118 -26.53 0.93 -5.51
CA ALA A 118 -26.39 1.44 -4.15
C ALA A 118 -25.27 2.48 -4.00
N GLY A 119 -24.27 2.48 -4.92
CA GLY A 119 -23.36 3.58 -5.15
C GLY A 119 -22.46 3.96 -3.97
N GLY A 120 -22.05 3.06 -3.13
CA GLY A 120 -21.21 3.36 -1.96
C GLY A 120 -19.69 3.41 -2.23
N TYR A 121 -19.26 3.42 -3.49
CA TYR A 121 -17.85 3.34 -3.90
C TYR A 121 -17.37 4.65 -4.52
N ILE A 122 -16.06 4.85 -4.48
CA ILE A 122 -15.37 5.94 -5.19
C ILE A 122 -14.21 5.37 -6.01
N ASP A 123 -13.69 6.16 -6.94
CA ASP A 123 -12.55 5.78 -7.76
C ASP A 123 -11.33 5.46 -6.88
N GLY A 124 -10.66 4.36 -7.22
CA GLY A 124 -9.51 3.87 -6.46
C GLY A 124 -9.84 3.02 -5.22
N ASP A 125 -11.10 2.92 -4.78
CA ASP A 125 -11.49 1.97 -3.73
C ASP A 125 -11.17 0.53 -4.14
N PHE A 126 -11.02 -0.36 -3.17
CA PHE A 126 -10.90 -1.79 -3.43
C PHE A 126 -12.21 -2.50 -3.18
N VAL A 127 -12.55 -3.44 -4.02
CA VAL A 127 -13.72 -4.31 -3.87
C VAL A 127 -13.30 -5.76 -3.84
N THR A 128 -13.84 -6.51 -2.89
CA THR A 128 -13.68 -7.98 -2.83
C THR A 128 -15.00 -8.64 -3.15
N PHE A 129 -15.01 -9.46 -4.21
CA PHE A 129 -16.18 -10.24 -4.62
C PHE A 129 -16.12 -11.66 -4.10
N SER A 130 -17.27 -12.17 -3.67
CA SER A 130 -17.47 -13.57 -3.28
C SER A 130 -18.86 -14.07 -3.67
N GLY A 131 -18.99 -15.38 -3.89
CA GLY A 131 -20.26 -16.05 -4.16
C GLY A 131 -20.74 -16.02 -5.62
N GLY A 132 -19.99 -15.40 -6.53
CA GLY A 132 -20.37 -15.26 -7.93
C GLY A 132 -20.30 -16.56 -8.76
N SER A 133 -21.09 -16.63 -9.83
CA SER A 133 -21.02 -17.65 -10.90
C SER A 133 -20.25 -17.12 -12.10
N ALA A 134 -19.83 -18.00 -12.99
CA ALA A 134 -19.10 -17.63 -14.21
C ALA A 134 -19.94 -16.76 -15.14
N VAL A 135 -19.33 -15.75 -15.75
CA VAL A 135 -19.89 -14.87 -16.77
C VAL A 135 -18.84 -14.62 -17.85
N GLY A 136 -19.22 -14.71 -19.12
CA GLY A 136 -18.27 -14.54 -20.22
C GLY A 136 -17.07 -15.50 -20.19
N GLY A 137 -17.19 -16.67 -19.57
CA GLY A 137 -16.13 -17.65 -19.42
C GLY A 137 -15.13 -17.38 -18.29
N ILE A 138 -15.36 -16.35 -17.47
CA ILE A 138 -14.54 -16.02 -16.31
C ILE A 138 -15.37 -16.02 -15.02
N THR A 139 -14.75 -16.41 -13.89
CA THR A 139 -15.37 -16.36 -12.57
C THR A 139 -14.71 -15.25 -11.78
N ILE A 140 -15.48 -14.20 -11.51
CA ILE A 140 -14.99 -12.97 -10.87
C ILE A 140 -15.10 -13.13 -9.37
N THR A 141 -13.97 -13.43 -8.74
CA THR A 141 -13.82 -13.58 -7.29
C THR A 141 -12.49 -12.97 -6.84
N GLY A 142 -12.42 -12.54 -5.58
CA GLY A 142 -11.21 -11.91 -5.04
C GLY A 142 -11.27 -10.40 -5.08
N GLU A 143 -10.12 -9.77 -4.95
CA GLU A 143 -9.98 -8.34 -4.78
C GLU A 143 -9.57 -7.64 -6.06
N PHE A 144 -10.19 -6.49 -6.32
CA PHE A 144 -9.94 -5.62 -7.47
C PHE A 144 -9.95 -4.15 -7.06
N GLN A 145 -9.13 -3.35 -7.71
CA GLN A 145 -9.23 -1.90 -7.60
C GLN A 145 -10.30 -1.38 -8.56
N ILE A 146 -11.11 -0.46 -8.07
CA ILE A 146 -12.19 0.16 -8.82
C ILE A 146 -11.65 1.30 -9.67
N THR A 147 -12.04 1.33 -10.93
CA THR A 147 -12.01 2.53 -11.76
C THR A 147 -13.45 3.00 -11.94
N LYS A 148 -13.80 4.14 -11.32
CA LYS A 148 -15.16 4.66 -11.38
C LYS A 148 -15.48 5.13 -12.80
N ASP A 149 -16.55 4.58 -13.36
CA ASP A 149 -17.11 5.07 -14.61
C ASP A 149 -17.82 6.42 -14.36
N THR A 150 -17.86 7.27 -15.37
CA THR A 150 -18.63 8.53 -15.34
C THR A 150 -20.14 8.27 -15.38
N SER A 151 -20.56 7.06 -15.72
CA SER A 151 -21.96 6.63 -15.72
C SER A 151 -22.45 6.44 -14.29
N ALA A 152 -23.67 6.86 -14.01
CA ALA A 152 -24.29 6.63 -12.71
C ALA A 152 -24.45 5.11 -12.45
N ASN A 153 -24.05 4.66 -11.26
CA ASN A 153 -24.26 3.30 -10.76
C ASN A 153 -23.45 2.20 -11.46
N THR A 154 -22.37 2.52 -12.15
CA THR A 154 -21.47 1.54 -12.73
C THR A 154 -20.01 1.91 -12.43
N TYR A 155 -19.15 0.91 -12.42
CA TYR A 155 -17.69 1.06 -12.38
C TYR A 155 -17.03 -0.09 -13.13
N THR A 156 -15.75 0.01 -13.40
CA THR A 156 -14.98 -1.03 -14.06
C THR A 156 -13.92 -1.61 -13.12
N ILE A 157 -13.63 -2.89 -13.34
CA ILE A 157 -12.50 -3.60 -12.76
C ILE A 157 -11.71 -4.26 -13.88
N THR A 158 -10.43 -4.52 -13.64
CA THR A 158 -9.60 -5.27 -14.59
C THR A 158 -9.34 -6.66 -14.05
N PHE A 159 -9.80 -7.67 -14.78
CA PHE A 159 -9.54 -9.08 -14.46
C PHE A 159 -8.21 -9.54 -15.01
N THR A 160 -7.69 -10.67 -14.54
CA THR A 160 -6.37 -11.22 -14.94
C THR A 160 -6.36 -11.81 -16.36
N SER A 161 -7.53 -12.20 -16.87
CA SER A 161 -7.69 -12.77 -18.21
C SER A 161 -8.85 -12.14 -18.94
N ALA A 162 -8.78 -12.13 -20.28
CA ALA A 162 -9.86 -11.63 -21.11
C ALA A 162 -11.06 -12.58 -21.10
N ALA A 163 -12.26 -12.01 -21.12
CA ALA A 163 -13.49 -12.77 -21.27
C ALA A 163 -13.58 -13.45 -22.65
N SER A 164 -14.05 -14.68 -22.69
CA SER A 164 -14.22 -15.43 -23.94
C SER A 164 -15.47 -15.04 -24.72
N SER A 165 -16.44 -14.42 -24.05
CA SER A 165 -17.69 -13.94 -24.68
C SER A 165 -18.23 -12.69 -23.99
N SER A 166 -19.05 -11.93 -24.73
CA SER A 166 -19.82 -10.84 -24.17
C SER A 166 -21.06 -11.41 -23.49
N ALA A 167 -21.22 -11.11 -22.20
CA ALA A 167 -22.35 -11.60 -21.40
C ALA A 167 -22.60 -10.69 -20.21
N THR A 168 -23.83 -10.72 -19.68
CA THR A 168 -24.19 -10.12 -18.39
C THR A 168 -24.66 -11.21 -17.46
N GLY A 169 -24.19 -11.18 -16.20
CA GLY A 169 -24.50 -12.23 -15.24
C GLY A 169 -23.66 -12.14 -13.98
N GLY A 170 -23.33 -13.30 -13.40
CA GLY A 170 -22.53 -13.45 -12.18
C GLY A 170 -23.33 -14.01 -11.01
N GLY A 171 -24.66 -14.15 -11.13
CA GLY A 171 -25.49 -14.68 -10.06
C GLY A 171 -25.58 -13.75 -8.86
N SER A 172 -25.70 -14.33 -7.67
CA SER A 172 -25.69 -13.59 -6.39
C SER A 172 -24.26 -13.40 -5.92
N VAL A 173 -23.83 -12.13 -5.81
CA VAL A 173 -22.47 -11.75 -5.48
C VAL A 173 -22.47 -10.85 -4.24
N THR A 174 -21.62 -11.15 -3.28
CA THR A 174 -21.32 -10.23 -2.19
C THR A 174 -20.13 -9.38 -2.56
N ALA A 175 -20.30 -8.06 -2.56
CA ALA A 175 -19.26 -7.07 -2.77
C ALA A 175 -18.93 -6.36 -1.44
N LYS A 176 -17.66 -6.40 -1.03
CA LYS A 176 -17.13 -5.66 0.13
C LYS A 176 -16.23 -4.56 -0.36
N TYR A 177 -16.63 -3.32 -0.14
CA TYR A 177 -15.87 -2.14 -0.53
C TYR A 177 -14.96 -1.68 0.59
N GLN A 178 -13.66 -1.61 0.33
CA GLN A 178 -12.67 -1.01 1.22
C GLN A 178 -12.38 0.41 0.77
N ILE A 179 -12.17 1.30 1.74
CA ILE A 179 -11.76 2.67 1.42
C ILE A 179 -10.38 2.68 0.78
N ASN A 180 -10.18 3.54 -0.20
CA ASN A 180 -8.86 3.89 -0.69
C ASN A 180 -8.23 4.90 0.28
N THR A 181 -7.05 4.62 0.81
CA THR A 181 -6.32 5.49 1.73
C THR A 181 -5.39 6.47 1.00
N GLY A 182 -5.44 6.47 -0.32
CA GLY A 182 -4.66 7.36 -1.17
C GLY A 182 -5.19 8.80 -1.22
N PRO A 183 -4.52 9.69 -1.93
CA PRO A 183 -4.87 11.10 -1.99
C PRO A 183 -6.24 11.38 -2.64
N GLU A 184 -6.73 10.49 -3.49
CA GLU A 184 -8.02 10.66 -4.18
C GLU A 184 -9.22 10.51 -3.26
N THR A 185 -9.04 9.98 -2.06
CA THR A 185 -10.14 9.72 -1.11
C THR A 185 -10.31 10.79 -0.05
N TRP A 186 -9.45 11.79 -0.01
CA TRP A 186 -9.61 12.86 0.95
C TRP A 186 -10.75 13.81 0.55
N ALA A 187 -11.54 14.24 1.51
CA ALA A 187 -12.56 15.25 1.28
C ALA A 187 -11.89 16.62 1.11
N PRO A 188 -12.10 17.32 0.00
CA PRO A 188 -11.54 18.65 -0.18
C PRO A 188 -12.10 19.61 0.87
N LEU A 189 -11.25 20.50 1.37
CA LEU A 189 -11.59 21.61 2.28
C LEU A 189 -11.96 21.24 3.73
N THR A 190 -11.69 20.02 4.18
CA THR A 190 -11.88 19.63 5.58
C THR A 190 -10.56 19.15 6.20
N GLY A 191 -10.10 19.83 7.23
CA GLY A 191 -8.93 19.45 8.01
C GLY A 191 -7.67 20.28 7.74
N TRP A 192 -6.63 20.00 8.51
CA TRP A 192 -5.33 20.67 8.44
C TRP A 192 -4.63 20.39 7.11
N GLY A 193 -4.28 21.47 6.40
CA GLY A 193 -3.58 21.36 5.11
C GLY A 193 -4.50 21.13 3.90
N ALA A 194 -5.81 21.15 4.09
CA ALA A 194 -6.77 21.09 3.00
C ALA A 194 -7.07 22.50 2.50
N GLY A 195 -6.63 22.83 1.30
CA GLY A 195 -6.84 24.15 0.66
C GLY A 195 -5.63 25.07 0.70
N THR A 196 -5.78 26.22 0.04
CA THR A 196 -4.78 27.28 0.02
C THR A 196 -4.70 28.00 1.36
N TRP A 197 -3.52 28.37 1.81
CA TRP A 197 -3.34 29.15 3.05
C TRP A 197 -4.15 30.44 2.98
N GLY A 198 -5.10 30.59 3.89
CA GLY A 198 -5.93 31.79 4.00
C GLY A 198 -7.35 31.66 3.44
N GLU A 199 -7.73 30.56 2.80
CA GLU A 199 -9.07 30.35 2.22
C GLU A 199 -10.02 29.50 3.07
N SER A 200 -9.52 28.78 4.07
CA SER A 200 -10.37 27.98 4.96
C SER A 200 -10.56 28.64 6.31
N THR A 201 -11.80 28.70 6.77
CA THR A 201 -12.13 29.08 8.12
C THR A 201 -11.59 28.03 9.09
N TRP A 202 -10.72 28.45 10.01
CA TRP A 202 -10.22 27.63 11.09
C TRP A 202 -11.38 27.28 12.02
N GLY A 203 -11.74 26.00 12.10
CA GLY A 203 -12.56 25.49 13.18
C GLY A 203 -14.08 25.62 13.03
N VAL A 204 -14.63 25.25 11.88
CA VAL A 204 -16.07 24.96 11.75
C VAL A 204 -16.28 23.47 11.57
#